data_2d6dadeba7f4cab0c6e3009709a9c022
#
_entry.id   2d6dadeba7f4cab0c6e3009709a9c022
#
_cell.length_a   1.000
_cell.length_b   1.000
_cell.length_c   1.000
_cell.angle_alpha   90.00
_cell.angle_beta   90.00
_cell.angle_gamma   90.00
#
_symmetry.space_group_name_H-M   'P 1'
#
loop_
_entity.id
_entity.type
_entity.pdbx_description
1 polymer ?
#
loop_
_entity_poly.entity_id
_entity_poly.type
_entity_poly.pdbx_seq_one_letter_code
_entity_poly.pdbx_strand_id
1 'polypeptide(L)'
;KPLSGLQDDFFNLGASLAKLDLFYRERESFASGISRMVSTEIEYIFSVCRSVFDLLQEIISRLWNTIELVDEKAKKQHLPETFSKVIKLLGENGETGEVISKYGLPLPVAEFYARNSKFFISLREFRDNIAHRGSSVDIIFSTDRGFAVQETLMPFAKYGVWSDEHKQNELCSLRPAIGYLIHETFVACEDFSKTIATIIKFPPPIAPGLKLYMRSYFNDYLVKNVKAVKESQWWDA
;
A
#
# COMPACT_ATOMS: atom_id res chain seq x y z
N LYS A 1 12.72 -5.20 14.01
CA LYS A 1 13.13 -4.88 12.61
C LYS A 1 11.95 -4.60 11.67
N PRO A 2 10.93 -5.49 11.47
CA PRO A 2 9.90 -5.20 10.47
C PRO A 2 9.02 -3.99 10.82
N LEU A 3 8.74 -3.73 12.11
CA LEU A 3 8.01 -2.52 12.52
C LEU A 3 8.79 -1.23 12.23
N SER A 4 10.12 -1.23 12.42
CA SER A 4 10.96 -0.09 12.01
C SER A 4 10.95 0.08 10.51
N GLY A 5 10.97 -1.03 9.74
CA GLY A 5 10.86 -0.99 8.28
C GLY A 5 9.55 -0.37 7.81
N LEU A 6 8.41 -0.73 8.44
CA LEU A 6 7.13 -0.07 8.14
C LEU A 6 7.16 1.43 8.41
N GLN A 7 7.76 1.84 9.53
CA GLN A 7 7.89 3.26 9.86
C GLN A 7 8.73 4.00 8.81
N ASP A 8 9.87 3.43 8.42
CA ASP A 8 10.75 4.00 7.41
C ASP A 8 10.04 4.09 6.05
N ASP A 9 9.29 3.04 5.65
CA ASP A 9 8.51 3.03 4.42
C ASP A 9 7.42 4.11 4.41
N PHE A 10 6.74 4.34 5.53
CA PHE A 10 5.76 5.43 5.63
C PHE A 10 6.40 6.82 5.50
N PHE A 11 7.58 7.05 6.11
CA PHE A 11 8.31 8.30 5.93
C PHE A 11 8.77 8.48 4.48
N ASN A 12 9.22 7.40 3.84
CA ASN A 12 9.62 7.41 2.44
C ASN A 12 8.44 7.77 1.52
N LEU A 13 7.24 7.24 1.77
CA LEU A 13 6.03 7.63 1.01
C LEU A 13 5.69 9.11 1.20
N GLY A 14 5.81 9.63 2.43
CA GLY A 14 5.63 11.06 2.70
C GLY A 14 6.66 11.93 1.99
N ALA A 15 7.94 11.51 1.99
CA ALA A 15 9.01 12.19 1.27
C ALA A 15 8.79 12.17 -0.24
N SER A 16 8.28 11.06 -0.80
CA SER A 16 7.95 10.94 -2.21
C SER A 16 6.85 11.91 -2.63
N LEU A 17 5.78 12.07 -1.83
CA LEU A 17 4.76 13.10 -2.09
C LEU A 17 5.36 14.51 -2.11
N ALA A 18 6.21 14.83 -1.12
CA ALA A 18 6.86 16.14 -1.07
C ALA A 18 7.79 16.39 -2.26
N LYS A 19 8.51 15.36 -2.74
CA LYS A 19 9.34 15.45 -3.95
C LYS A 19 8.48 15.71 -5.20
N LEU A 20 7.35 15.02 -5.35
CA LEU A 20 6.47 15.23 -6.49
C LEU A 20 5.90 16.65 -6.50
N ASP A 21 5.53 17.18 -5.34
CA ASP A 21 5.10 18.58 -5.21
C ASP A 21 6.24 19.56 -5.52
N LEU A 22 7.47 19.26 -5.13
CA LEU A 22 8.66 20.04 -5.49
C LEU A 22 8.92 19.99 -7.00
N PHE A 23 8.88 18.80 -7.60
CA PHE A 23 9.07 18.61 -9.03
C PHE A 23 8.04 19.42 -9.84
N TYR A 24 6.79 19.45 -9.40
CA TYR A 24 5.77 20.27 -10.05
C TYR A 24 6.08 21.76 -9.96
N ARG A 25 6.45 22.27 -8.79
CA ARG A 25 6.79 23.69 -8.60
C ARG A 25 8.00 24.14 -9.43
N GLU A 26 9.01 23.28 -9.52
CA GLU A 26 10.28 23.58 -10.19
C GLU A 26 10.36 22.99 -11.61
N ARG A 27 9.24 22.56 -12.19
CA ARG A 27 9.21 21.83 -13.47
C ARG A 27 9.89 22.56 -14.63
N GLU A 28 9.80 23.87 -14.63
CA GLU A 28 10.41 24.70 -15.69
C GLU A 28 11.94 24.71 -15.59
N SER A 29 12.47 24.61 -14.37
CA SER A 29 13.91 24.58 -14.11
C SER A 29 14.55 23.24 -14.53
N PHE A 30 13.78 22.14 -14.52
CA PHE A 30 14.28 20.81 -14.87
C PHE A 30 14.16 20.47 -16.37
N ALA A 31 13.51 21.30 -17.16
CA ALA A 31 13.36 21.15 -18.61
C ALA A 31 12.99 19.71 -19.02
N SER A 32 13.79 19.08 -19.88
CA SER A 32 13.51 17.74 -20.44
C SER A 32 13.68 16.59 -19.45
N GLY A 33 14.25 16.80 -18.26
CA GLY A 33 14.52 15.74 -17.29
C GLY A 33 13.35 15.42 -16.36
N ILE A 34 12.37 16.31 -16.24
CA ILE A 34 11.31 16.21 -15.22
C ILE A 34 10.46 14.94 -15.35
N SER A 35 10.08 14.55 -16.56
CA SER A 35 9.27 13.34 -16.80
C SER A 35 9.98 12.09 -16.26
N ARG A 36 11.29 11.98 -16.49
CA ARG A 36 12.08 10.84 -15.98
C ARG A 36 12.18 10.85 -14.46
N MET A 37 12.35 12.02 -13.84
CA MET A 37 12.40 12.15 -12.38
C MET A 37 11.08 11.71 -11.76
N VAL A 38 9.95 12.16 -12.31
CA VAL A 38 8.62 11.76 -11.85
C VAL A 38 8.38 10.26 -12.05
N SER A 39 8.75 9.69 -13.21
CA SER A 39 8.64 8.24 -13.46
C SER A 39 9.40 7.44 -12.41
N THR A 40 10.64 7.81 -12.13
CA THR A 40 11.47 7.13 -11.14
C THR A 40 10.86 7.20 -9.73
N GLU A 41 10.26 8.34 -9.36
CA GLU A 41 9.62 8.49 -8.06
C GLU A 41 8.34 7.64 -7.95
N ILE A 42 7.57 7.51 -9.04
CA ILE A 42 6.40 6.63 -9.10
C ILE A 42 6.82 5.16 -8.95
N GLU A 43 7.84 4.74 -9.67
CA GLU A 43 8.40 3.38 -9.56
C GLU A 43 8.86 3.08 -8.13
N TYR A 44 9.46 4.06 -7.47
CA TYR A 44 9.84 3.96 -6.05
C TYR A 44 8.63 3.81 -5.14
N ILE A 45 7.58 4.64 -5.31
CA ILE A 45 6.33 4.55 -4.54
C ILE A 45 5.71 3.14 -4.66
N PHE A 46 5.62 2.58 -5.87
CA PHE A 46 5.11 1.22 -6.06
C PHE A 46 5.96 0.18 -5.31
N SER A 47 7.27 0.33 -5.37
CA SER A 47 8.20 -0.57 -4.69
C SER A 47 8.02 -0.52 -3.17
N VAL A 48 7.87 0.68 -2.60
CA VAL A 48 7.63 0.89 -1.18
C VAL A 48 6.25 0.34 -0.77
N CYS A 49 5.19 0.67 -1.49
CA CYS A 49 3.85 0.13 -1.21
C CYS A 49 3.83 -1.40 -1.20
N ARG A 50 4.54 -2.04 -2.15
CA ARG A 50 4.68 -3.50 -2.16
C ARG A 50 5.49 -4.01 -0.98
N SER A 51 6.58 -3.33 -0.60
CA SER A 51 7.44 -3.67 0.56
C SER A 51 6.62 -3.73 1.84
N VAL A 52 5.69 -2.80 2.03
CA VAL A 52 4.79 -2.77 3.20
C VAL A 52 4.06 -4.10 3.38
N PHE A 53 3.51 -4.70 2.33
CA PHE A 53 2.84 -6.00 2.43
C PHE A 53 3.79 -7.14 2.84
N ASP A 54 5.01 -7.15 2.34
CA ASP A 54 6.00 -8.14 2.75
C ASP A 54 6.41 -7.94 4.22
N LEU A 55 6.48 -6.69 4.71
CA LEU A 55 6.73 -6.38 6.11
C LEU A 55 5.56 -6.80 7.02
N LEU A 56 4.30 -6.61 6.59
CA LEU A 56 3.13 -7.12 7.31
C LEU A 56 3.18 -8.64 7.43
N GLN A 57 3.56 -9.32 6.33
CA GLN A 57 3.73 -10.77 6.33
C GLN A 57 4.85 -11.21 7.26
N GLU A 58 5.97 -10.51 7.27
CA GLU A 58 7.09 -10.80 8.17
C GLU A 58 6.69 -10.63 9.64
N ILE A 59 5.90 -9.60 9.96
CA ILE A 59 5.39 -9.37 11.32
C ILE A 59 4.56 -10.57 11.78
N ILE A 60 3.54 -10.94 11.02
CA ILE A 60 2.66 -12.05 11.43
C ILE A 60 3.42 -13.38 11.45
N SER A 61 4.27 -13.65 10.47
CA SER A 61 5.06 -14.90 10.40
C SER A 61 5.98 -15.06 11.61
N ARG A 62 6.64 -13.98 12.05
CA ARG A 62 7.51 -13.99 13.23
C ARG A 62 6.73 -14.14 14.53
N LEU A 63 5.57 -13.50 14.63
CA LEU A 63 4.75 -13.55 15.82
C LEU A 63 3.93 -14.85 15.91
N TRP A 64 3.65 -15.49 14.78
CA TRP A 64 2.69 -16.58 14.68
C TRP A 64 2.91 -17.70 15.68
N ASN A 65 4.14 -18.11 15.91
CA ASN A 65 4.48 -19.17 16.83
C ASN A 65 4.40 -18.77 18.31
N THR A 66 4.46 -17.47 18.60
CA THR A 66 4.52 -16.94 19.98
C THR A 66 3.19 -16.42 20.51
N ILE A 67 2.27 -16.03 19.62
CA ILE A 67 0.96 -15.51 20.01
C ILE A 67 0.03 -16.67 20.45
N GLU A 68 -0.81 -16.40 21.44
CA GLU A 68 -1.96 -17.25 21.77
C GLU A 68 -3.19 -16.74 21.00
N LEU A 69 -3.92 -17.66 20.39
CA LEU A 69 -5.13 -17.35 19.65
C LEU A 69 -6.36 -17.41 20.54
N VAL A 70 -7.33 -16.55 20.27
CA VAL A 70 -8.66 -16.60 20.91
C VAL A 70 -9.34 -17.95 20.62
N ASP A 71 -9.20 -18.46 19.40
CA ASP A 71 -9.62 -19.82 19.05
C ASP A 71 -8.54 -20.82 19.46
N GLU A 72 -8.69 -21.42 20.62
CA GLU A 72 -7.77 -22.43 21.16
C GLU A 72 -7.74 -23.74 20.35
N LYS A 73 -8.72 -23.97 19.45
CA LYS A 73 -8.77 -25.15 18.58
C LYS A 73 -7.98 -24.96 17.29
N ALA A 74 -7.56 -23.76 16.96
CA ALA A 74 -6.81 -23.47 15.76
C ALA A 74 -5.44 -24.19 15.80
N LYS A 75 -5.18 -25.03 14.82
CA LYS A 75 -3.91 -25.76 14.65
C LYS A 75 -2.97 -24.94 13.79
N LYS A 76 -2.21 -24.04 14.43
CA LYS A 76 -1.23 -23.22 13.75
C LYS A 76 -0.20 -24.06 12.98
N GLN A 77 0.04 -23.71 11.72
CA GLN A 77 1.12 -24.24 10.89
C GLN A 77 2.11 -23.11 10.57
N HIS A 78 3.30 -23.46 10.11
CA HIS A 78 4.31 -22.47 9.73
C HIS A 78 3.81 -21.56 8.62
N LEU A 79 3.87 -20.25 8.83
CA LEU A 79 3.51 -19.25 7.83
C LEU A 79 4.70 -18.94 6.91
N PRO A 80 4.46 -18.75 5.61
CA PRO A 80 5.50 -18.33 4.69
C PRO A 80 5.95 -16.89 4.96
N GLU A 81 7.18 -16.59 4.55
CA GLU A 81 7.80 -15.27 4.79
C GLU A 81 7.29 -14.18 3.84
N THR A 82 6.58 -14.53 2.76
CA THR A 82 6.13 -13.55 1.76
C THR A 82 4.61 -13.59 1.59
N PHE A 83 4.00 -12.41 1.49
CA PHE A 83 2.57 -12.23 1.25
C PHE A 83 2.11 -12.99 -0.01
N SER A 84 2.90 -12.92 -1.06
CA SER A 84 2.64 -13.60 -2.34
C SER A 84 2.46 -15.11 -2.21
N LYS A 85 3.16 -15.79 -1.28
CA LYS A 85 3.02 -17.24 -1.07
C LYS A 85 1.69 -17.61 -0.42
N VAL A 86 1.13 -16.73 0.39
CA VAL A 86 -0.19 -16.95 1.01
C VAL A 86 -1.29 -16.77 -0.02
N ILE A 87 -1.30 -15.64 -0.73
CA ILE A 87 -2.39 -15.33 -1.67
C ILE A 87 -2.45 -16.27 -2.88
N LYS A 88 -1.37 -16.94 -3.24
CA LYS A 88 -1.38 -17.99 -4.30
C LYS A 88 -2.29 -19.17 -4.00
N LEU A 89 -2.70 -19.35 -2.75
CA LEU A 89 -3.60 -20.42 -2.32
C LEU A 89 -5.05 -19.93 -2.21
N LEU A 90 -5.32 -18.67 -2.52
CA LEU A 90 -6.68 -18.17 -2.63
C LEU A 90 -7.30 -18.69 -3.93
N GLY A 91 -8.54 -19.18 -3.86
CA GLY A 91 -9.32 -19.55 -5.03
C GLY A 91 -9.61 -18.35 -5.95
N GLU A 92 -10.13 -18.62 -7.14
CA GLU A 92 -10.38 -17.61 -8.18
C GLU A 92 -11.24 -16.42 -7.69
N ASN A 93 -12.16 -16.67 -6.78
CA ASN A 93 -13.04 -15.64 -6.19
C ASN A 93 -12.57 -15.16 -4.80
N GLY A 94 -11.32 -15.43 -4.41
CA GLY A 94 -10.82 -15.12 -3.08
C GLY A 94 -11.27 -16.13 -2.02
N GLU A 95 -11.59 -17.37 -2.42
CA GLU A 95 -11.94 -18.44 -1.50
C GLU A 95 -10.78 -18.75 -0.57
N THR A 96 -11.07 -18.84 0.74
CA THR A 96 -10.06 -18.93 1.79
C THR A 96 -9.80 -20.34 2.31
N GLY A 97 -10.56 -21.34 1.84
CA GLY A 97 -10.54 -22.71 2.39
C GLY A 97 -9.17 -23.38 2.37
N GLU A 98 -8.41 -23.25 1.26
CA GLU A 98 -7.08 -23.84 1.12
C GLU A 98 -6.05 -23.14 2.05
N VAL A 99 -6.12 -21.81 2.15
CA VAL A 99 -5.25 -21.02 3.03
C VAL A 99 -5.48 -21.39 4.50
N ILE A 100 -6.75 -21.50 4.89
CA ILE A 100 -7.15 -21.93 6.25
C ILE A 100 -6.63 -23.34 6.55
N SER A 101 -6.91 -24.28 5.65
CA SER A 101 -6.52 -25.67 5.82
C SER A 101 -5.02 -25.86 5.92
N LYS A 102 -4.25 -25.18 5.06
CA LYS A 102 -2.80 -25.34 4.97
C LYS A 102 -2.05 -24.69 6.13
N TYR A 103 -2.46 -23.50 6.55
CA TYR A 103 -1.73 -22.74 7.56
C TYR A 103 -2.39 -22.72 8.94
N GLY A 104 -3.60 -23.25 9.06
CA GLY A 104 -4.38 -23.19 10.30
C GLY A 104 -4.75 -21.75 10.67
N LEU A 105 -5.00 -20.90 9.67
CA LEU A 105 -5.34 -19.51 9.89
C LEU A 105 -6.78 -19.37 10.40
N PRO A 106 -7.02 -18.50 11.39
CA PRO A 106 -8.37 -18.04 11.69
C PRO A 106 -9.02 -17.36 10.49
N LEU A 107 -10.33 -17.54 10.32
CA LEU A 107 -11.08 -16.98 9.20
C LEU A 107 -10.84 -15.47 8.99
N PRO A 108 -10.84 -14.60 10.02
CA PRO A 108 -10.60 -13.18 9.80
C PRO A 108 -9.25 -12.87 9.13
N VAL A 109 -8.20 -13.66 9.42
CA VAL A 109 -6.88 -13.50 8.80
C VAL A 109 -6.89 -13.97 7.34
N ALA A 110 -7.54 -15.10 7.08
CA ALA A 110 -7.67 -15.58 5.71
C ALA A 110 -8.47 -14.60 4.83
N GLU A 111 -9.53 -14.00 5.38
CA GLU A 111 -10.30 -12.94 4.72
C GLU A 111 -9.48 -11.66 4.50
N PHE A 112 -8.58 -11.29 5.44
CA PHE A 112 -7.66 -10.16 5.22
C PHE A 112 -6.81 -10.39 3.96
N TYR A 113 -6.25 -11.57 3.77
CA TYR A 113 -5.50 -11.90 2.56
C TYR A 113 -6.38 -11.81 1.31
N ALA A 114 -7.61 -12.32 1.37
CA ALA A 114 -8.54 -12.28 0.25
C ALA A 114 -8.89 -10.84 -0.15
N ARG A 115 -9.25 -9.99 0.82
CA ARG A 115 -9.60 -8.58 0.57
C ARG A 115 -8.46 -7.80 -0.07
N ASN A 116 -7.21 -8.05 0.35
CA ASN A 116 -6.04 -7.30 -0.09
C ASN A 116 -5.31 -7.94 -1.30
N SER A 117 -5.73 -9.13 -1.74
CA SER A 117 -5.03 -9.90 -2.78
C SER A 117 -4.94 -9.17 -4.13
N LYS A 118 -6.06 -8.61 -4.61
CA LYS A 118 -6.12 -7.93 -5.91
C LYS A 118 -5.22 -6.69 -5.96
N PHE A 119 -5.24 -5.90 -4.90
CA PHE A 119 -4.39 -4.72 -4.79
C PHE A 119 -2.91 -5.11 -4.75
N PHE A 120 -2.54 -6.10 -3.92
CA PHE A 120 -1.17 -6.60 -3.87
C PHE A 120 -0.69 -7.18 -5.21
N ILE A 121 -1.54 -7.94 -5.91
CA ILE A 121 -1.19 -8.51 -7.23
C ILE A 121 -0.85 -7.39 -8.21
N SER A 122 -1.65 -6.33 -8.25
CA SER A 122 -1.40 -5.20 -9.15
C SER A 122 -0.09 -4.45 -8.80
N LEU A 123 0.23 -4.26 -7.51
CA LEU A 123 1.52 -3.71 -7.06
C LEU A 123 2.69 -4.58 -7.53
N ARG A 124 2.53 -5.89 -7.37
CA ARG A 124 3.57 -6.85 -7.76
C ARG A 124 3.79 -6.87 -9.26
N GLU A 125 2.72 -6.96 -10.06
CA GLU A 125 2.81 -6.98 -11.52
C GLU A 125 3.52 -5.73 -12.05
N PHE A 126 3.20 -4.56 -11.50
CA PHE A 126 3.85 -3.31 -11.89
C PHE A 126 5.36 -3.34 -11.54
N ARG A 127 5.70 -3.72 -10.32
CA ARG A 127 7.10 -3.81 -9.87
C ARG A 127 7.88 -4.86 -10.67
N ASP A 128 7.28 -6.01 -10.99
CA ASP A 128 7.94 -7.06 -11.76
C ASP A 128 8.15 -6.59 -13.22
N ASN A 129 7.25 -5.79 -13.77
CA ASN A 129 7.45 -5.15 -15.08
C ASN A 129 8.62 -4.16 -15.07
N ILE A 130 8.75 -3.30 -14.03
CA ILE A 130 9.91 -2.41 -13.88
C ILE A 130 11.20 -3.21 -13.84
N ALA A 131 11.26 -4.26 -13.04
CA ALA A 131 12.47 -5.04 -12.83
C ALA A 131 12.93 -5.83 -14.08
N HIS A 132 11.99 -6.32 -14.89
CA HIS A 132 12.28 -7.22 -16.00
C HIS A 132 12.17 -6.61 -17.41
N ARG A 133 11.45 -5.50 -17.57
CA ARG A 133 11.17 -4.85 -18.86
C ARG A 133 11.67 -3.42 -18.96
N GLY A 134 12.35 -2.91 -17.94
CA GLY A 134 12.69 -1.51 -17.80
C GLY A 134 11.53 -0.69 -17.24
N SER A 135 11.60 0.66 -17.33
CA SER A 135 10.52 1.52 -16.83
C SER A 135 9.18 1.10 -17.44
N SER A 136 8.22 0.80 -16.58
CA SER A 136 6.86 0.46 -16.99
C SER A 136 5.93 1.67 -16.92
N VAL A 137 6.46 2.82 -16.48
CA VAL A 137 5.74 4.08 -16.52
C VAL A 137 5.96 4.66 -17.91
N ASP A 138 4.90 4.67 -18.70
CA ASP A 138 4.85 5.35 -20.00
C ASP A 138 5.16 6.84 -19.85
N ILE A 139 5.08 7.58 -20.93
CA ILE A 139 5.39 9.01 -20.95
C ILE A 139 4.52 9.74 -19.92
N ILE A 140 5.18 10.43 -19.00
CA ILE A 140 4.53 11.38 -18.09
C ILE A 140 4.57 12.75 -18.75
N PHE A 141 3.40 13.33 -18.91
CA PHE A 141 3.23 14.67 -19.45
C PHE A 141 3.30 15.69 -18.32
N SER A 142 4.12 16.72 -18.51
CA SER A 142 4.08 17.91 -17.66
C SER A 142 3.14 18.92 -18.31
N THR A 143 2.05 19.22 -17.62
CA THR A 143 1.04 20.19 -18.04
C THR A 143 1.08 21.43 -17.14
N ASP A 144 0.34 22.47 -17.51
CA ASP A 144 0.14 23.65 -16.67
C ASP A 144 -0.53 23.32 -15.33
N ARG A 145 -1.39 22.30 -15.31
CA ARG A 145 -2.14 21.87 -14.12
C ARG A 145 -1.44 20.80 -13.29
N GLY A 146 -0.43 20.13 -13.81
CA GLY A 146 0.27 19.07 -13.09
C GLY A 146 0.86 18.01 -13.99
N PHE A 147 1.29 16.92 -13.36
CA PHE A 147 1.72 15.72 -14.09
C PHE A 147 0.51 14.89 -14.50
N ALA A 148 0.53 14.43 -15.73
CA ALA A 148 -0.56 13.68 -16.33
C ALA A 148 -0.06 12.45 -17.09
N VAL A 149 -0.94 11.49 -17.25
CA VAL A 149 -0.70 10.22 -17.94
C VAL A 149 -1.88 9.90 -18.85
N GLN A 150 -1.70 8.96 -19.78
CA GLN A 150 -2.83 8.45 -20.55
C GLN A 150 -3.80 7.67 -19.66
N GLU A 151 -5.10 7.75 -19.93
CA GLU A 151 -6.14 7.06 -19.15
C GLU A 151 -5.93 5.52 -19.11
N THR A 152 -5.32 4.98 -20.15
CA THR A 152 -5.01 3.55 -20.27
C THR A 152 -3.81 3.09 -19.46
N LEU A 153 -3.11 4.02 -18.76
CA LEU A 153 -1.91 3.68 -18.01
C LEU A 153 -2.22 2.66 -16.89
N MET A 154 -1.59 1.52 -17.01
CA MET A 154 -1.72 0.45 -16.02
C MET A 154 -0.72 0.66 -14.87
N PRO A 155 -1.07 0.33 -13.62
CA PRO A 155 -2.33 -0.31 -13.20
C PRO A 155 -3.46 0.68 -12.88
N PHE A 156 -3.23 1.98 -12.97
CA PHE A 156 -4.19 3.02 -12.54
C PHE A 156 -5.53 2.91 -13.27
N ALA A 157 -5.52 2.56 -14.55
CA ALA A 157 -6.72 2.32 -15.33
C ALA A 157 -7.65 1.27 -14.69
N LYS A 158 -7.09 0.26 -14.03
CA LYS A 158 -7.86 -0.79 -13.33
C LYS A 158 -8.54 -0.30 -12.06
N TYR A 159 -8.01 0.78 -11.46
CA TYR A 159 -8.52 1.26 -10.17
C TYR A 159 -9.71 2.20 -10.29
N GLY A 160 -10.00 2.71 -11.50
CA GLY A 160 -11.11 3.63 -11.73
C GLY A 160 -11.00 4.92 -10.91
N VAL A 161 -9.78 5.42 -10.73
CA VAL A 161 -9.50 6.60 -9.87
C VAL A 161 -9.88 7.92 -10.52
N TRP A 162 -10.11 7.94 -11.83
CA TRP A 162 -10.33 9.15 -12.59
C TRP A 162 -11.81 9.37 -12.92
N SER A 163 -12.33 10.54 -12.59
CA SER A 163 -13.57 11.12 -13.08
C SER A 163 -13.25 12.19 -14.15
N ASP A 164 -14.27 12.78 -14.74
CA ASP A 164 -14.09 13.81 -15.77
C ASP A 164 -13.29 15.03 -15.29
N GLU A 165 -13.38 15.37 -14.01
CA GLU A 165 -12.63 16.49 -13.40
C GLU A 165 -11.12 16.23 -13.35
N HIS A 166 -10.71 14.97 -13.42
CA HIS A 166 -9.31 14.55 -13.45
C HIS A 166 -8.74 14.52 -14.86
N LYS A 167 -9.53 14.84 -15.89
CA LYS A 167 -9.15 14.71 -17.28
C LYS A 167 -8.96 16.07 -17.96
N GLN A 168 -7.95 16.17 -18.81
CA GLN A 168 -7.66 17.31 -19.67
C GLN A 168 -6.99 16.82 -20.94
N ASN A 169 -7.57 17.12 -22.13
CA ASN A 169 -7.00 16.75 -23.41
C ASN A 169 -6.60 15.26 -23.52
N GLU A 170 -7.50 14.35 -23.13
CA GLU A 170 -7.29 12.90 -23.10
C GLU A 170 -6.22 12.41 -22.10
N LEU A 171 -5.69 13.30 -21.29
CA LEU A 171 -4.76 12.98 -20.22
C LEU A 171 -5.46 13.01 -18.86
N CYS A 172 -5.02 12.12 -17.96
CA CYS A 172 -5.53 12.01 -16.62
C CYS A 172 -4.50 12.51 -15.60
N SER A 173 -4.96 13.25 -14.60
CA SER A 173 -4.11 13.72 -13.51
C SER A 173 -3.47 12.53 -12.77
N LEU A 174 -2.17 12.59 -12.59
CA LEU A 174 -1.44 11.57 -11.84
C LEU A 174 -1.63 11.70 -10.32
N ARG A 175 -1.99 12.89 -9.82
CA ARG A 175 -2.07 13.19 -8.39
C ARG A 175 -3.05 12.29 -7.63
N PRO A 176 -4.34 12.16 -8.01
CA PRO A 176 -5.28 11.28 -7.30
C PRO A 176 -4.89 9.81 -7.39
N ALA A 177 -4.26 9.38 -8.49
CA ALA A 177 -3.80 8.01 -8.66
C ALA A 177 -2.68 7.64 -7.67
N ILE A 178 -1.72 8.55 -7.45
CA ILE A 178 -0.67 8.39 -6.43
C ILE A 178 -1.28 8.40 -5.03
N GLY A 179 -2.18 9.34 -4.76
CA GLY A 179 -2.88 9.43 -3.48
C GLY A 179 -3.66 8.15 -3.18
N TYR A 180 -4.36 7.59 -4.16
CA TYR A 180 -5.05 6.31 -4.06
C TYR A 180 -4.09 5.17 -3.67
N LEU A 181 -2.98 5.03 -4.39
CA LEU A 181 -1.99 3.97 -4.17
C LEU A 181 -1.47 3.96 -2.72
N ILE A 182 -1.07 5.13 -2.21
CA ILE A 182 -0.56 5.27 -0.85
C ILE A 182 -1.68 5.07 0.18
N HIS A 183 -2.85 5.65 -0.07
CA HIS A 183 -4.01 5.52 0.82
C HIS A 183 -4.45 4.06 0.99
N GLU A 184 -4.60 3.30 -0.10
CA GLU A 184 -4.99 1.89 -0.01
C GLU A 184 -3.93 1.03 0.70
N THR A 185 -2.64 1.40 0.58
CA THR A 185 -1.58 0.77 1.38
C THR A 185 -1.77 1.02 2.87
N PHE A 186 -2.15 2.23 3.28
CA PHE A 186 -2.45 2.55 4.68
C PHE A 186 -3.72 1.85 5.17
N VAL A 187 -4.76 1.78 4.35
CA VAL A 187 -5.98 1.04 4.66
C VAL A 187 -5.69 -0.44 4.88
N ALA A 188 -4.81 -1.04 4.08
CA ALA A 188 -4.38 -2.42 4.28
C ALA A 188 -3.63 -2.62 5.61
N CYS A 189 -2.79 -1.66 6.03
CA CYS A 189 -2.12 -1.71 7.33
C CYS A 189 -3.11 -1.61 8.50
N GLU A 190 -4.11 -0.75 8.38
CA GLU A 190 -5.15 -0.60 9.39
C GLU A 190 -6.03 -1.86 9.48
N ASP A 191 -6.44 -2.43 8.33
CA ASP A 191 -7.18 -3.69 8.26
C ASP A 191 -6.37 -4.84 8.87
N PHE A 192 -5.07 -4.92 8.58
CA PHE A 192 -4.17 -5.89 9.21
C PHE A 192 -4.17 -5.74 10.73
N SER A 193 -3.94 -4.54 11.23
CA SER A 193 -3.89 -4.27 12.68
C SER A 193 -5.19 -4.64 13.38
N LYS A 194 -6.33 -4.24 12.82
CA LYS A 194 -7.66 -4.58 13.34
C LYS A 194 -7.89 -6.10 13.32
N THR A 195 -7.55 -6.75 12.22
CA THR A 195 -7.72 -8.20 12.06
C THR A 195 -6.88 -8.95 13.09
N ILE A 196 -5.60 -8.60 13.25
CA ILE A 196 -4.71 -9.25 14.22
C ILE A 196 -5.22 -9.03 15.65
N ALA A 197 -5.71 -7.85 15.98
CA ALA A 197 -6.27 -7.55 17.30
C ALA A 197 -7.48 -8.44 17.67
N THR A 198 -8.25 -8.93 16.69
CA THR A 198 -9.41 -9.80 16.95
C THR A 198 -9.05 -11.25 17.24
N ILE A 199 -7.87 -11.71 16.80
CA ILE A 199 -7.47 -13.12 16.89
C ILE A 199 -6.48 -13.42 18.01
N ILE A 200 -5.79 -12.39 18.53
CA ILE A 200 -4.80 -12.56 19.60
C ILE A 200 -5.49 -12.56 20.97
N LYS A 201 -5.16 -13.56 21.79
CA LYS A 201 -5.52 -13.57 23.21
C LYS A 201 -4.52 -12.70 23.97
N PHE A 202 -4.91 -11.46 24.25
CA PHE A 202 -4.07 -10.57 25.03
C PHE A 202 -4.08 -10.96 26.50
N PRO A 203 -2.94 -10.89 27.22
CA PRO A 203 -2.91 -11.06 28.67
C PRO A 203 -3.77 -9.97 29.33
N PRO A 204 -4.27 -10.23 30.55
CA PRO A 204 -5.00 -9.22 31.31
C PRO A 204 -4.09 -7.99 31.50
N PRO A 205 -4.65 -6.77 31.49
CA PRO A 205 -3.87 -5.55 31.63
C PRO A 205 -3.18 -5.55 33.00
N ILE A 206 -1.87 -5.25 33.02
CA ILE A 206 -1.05 -5.17 34.25
C ILE A 206 -1.62 -4.13 35.22
N ALA A 207 -2.18 -3.05 34.69
CA ALA A 207 -2.87 -2.01 35.44
C ALA A 207 -4.25 -1.76 34.81
N PRO A 208 -5.34 -2.34 35.37
CA PRO A 208 -6.69 -2.12 34.85
C PRO A 208 -7.04 -0.62 34.84
N GLY A 209 -7.57 -0.12 33.73
CA GLY A 209 -7.95 1.28 33.58
C GLY A 209 -6.82 2.21 33.15
N LEU A 210 -5.56 1.77 33.15
CA LEU A 210 -4.45 2.55 32.60
C LEU A 210 -4.40 2.38 31.07
N LYS A 211 -4.58 3.48 30.34
CA LYS A 211 -4.34 3.53 28.89
C LYS A 211 -2.98 4.16 28.64
N LEU A 212 -2.07 3.40 28.08
CA LEU A 212 -0.78 3.91 27.65
C LEU A 212 -0.91 4.45 26.23
N TYR A 213 -0.75 5.76 26.07
CA TYR A 213 -0.70 6.41 24.75
C TYR A 213 0.76 6.52 24.33
N MET A 214 1.13 5.75 23.30
CA MET A 214 2.42 5.95 22.66
C MET A 214 2.29 7.01 21.58
N ARG A 215 3.18 8.01 21.58
CA ARG A 215 3.30 8.93 20.45
C ARG A 215 3.81 8.14 19.25
N SER A 216 2.97 8.02 18.23
CA SER A 216 3.37 7.49 16.94
C SER A 216 3.94 8.62 16.09
N TYR A 217 5.03 8.35 15.35
CA TYR A 217 5.49 9.23 14.28
C TYR A 217 4.51 9.22 13.09
N PHE A 218 3.72 8.16 12.98
CA PHE A 218 2.60 8.05 12.07
C PHE A 218 1.43 8.82 12.68
N ASN A 219 1.35 10.08 12.37
CA ASN A 219 0.34 10.97 12.92
C ASN A 219 -0.83 11.15 11.94
N ASP A 220 -1.95 11.63 12.46
CA ASP A 220 -3.15 11.96 11.68
C ASP A 220 -2.87 12.94 10.52
N TYR A 221 -1.80 13.72 10.62
CA TYR A 221 -1.39 14.68 9.60
C TYR A 221 -0.99 14.00 8.29
N LEU A 222 -0.16 12.94 8.35
CA LEU A 222 0.25 12.19 7.16
C LEU A 222 -0.96 11.53 6.49
N VAL A 223 -1.84 10.91 7.30
CA VAL A 223 -3.07 10.28 6.78
C VAL A 223 -3.98 11.30 6.11
N LYS A 224 -4.17 12.46 6.74
CA LYS A 224 -4.96 13.56 6.17
C LYS A 224 -4.37 14.09 4.87
N ASN A 225 -3.04 14.25 4.80
CA ASN A 225 -2.37 14.71 3.59
C ASN A 225 -2.53 13.70 2.44
N VAL A 226 -2.34 12.42 2.71
CA VAL A 226 -2.52 11.37 1.71
C VAL A 226 -3.97 11.33 1.20
N LYS A 227 -4.94 11.48 2.11
CA LYS A 227 -6.35 11.58 1.75
C LYS A 227 -6.62 12.82 0.89
N ALA A 228 -6.07 13.97 1.25
CA ALA A 228 -6.19 15.20 0.48
C ALA A 228 -5.59 15.04 -0.95
N VAL A 229 -4.45 14.35 -1.07
CA VAL A 229 -3.86 14.04 -2.38
C VAL A 229 -4.76 13.11 -3.20
N LYS A 230 -5.35 12.08 -2.59
CA LYS A 230 -6.29 11.17 -3.24
C LYS A 230 -7.56 11.88 -3.73
N GLU A 231 -8.06 12.85 -2.96
CA GLU A 231 -9.26 13.63 -3.26
C GLU A 231 -8.98 14.85 -4.15
N SER A 232 -7.72 15.18 -4.42
CA SER A 232 -7.35 16.30 -5.27
C SER A 232 -7.56 15.98 -6.74
N GLN A 233 -7.92 16.99 -7.52
CA GLN A 233 -8.04 16.84 -8.97
C GLN A 233 -6.69 17.00 -9.67
N TRP A 234 -5.98 18.09 -9.38
CA TRP A 234 -4.72 18.49 -10.02
C TRP A 234 -3.77 19.13 -8.97
N TRP A 235 -2.56 19.51 -9.39
CA TRP A 235 -1.58 20.20 -8.55
C TRP A 235 -1.87 21.68 -8.35
N ASP A 236 -2.59 22.30 -9.27
CA ASP A 236 -3.00 23.71 -9.27
C ASP A 236 -4.31 23.98 -8.54
N ALA A 237 -4.95 22.93 -7.98
CA ALA A 237 -6.24 23.02 -7.29
C ALA A 237 -6.11 23.27 -5.79
#